data_2e30aa98e4288f1aff0782df1c595fe3
#
_entry.id   2e30aa98e4288f1aff0782df1c595fe3
#
_cell.length_a   1.000
_cell.length_b   1.000
_cell.length_c   1.000
_cell.angle_alpha   90.00
_cell.angle_beta   90.00
_cell.angle_gamma   90.00
#
_symmetry.space_group_name_H-M   'P 1'
#
loop_
_entity.id
_entity.type
_entity.pdbx_description
1 polymer ?
#
loop_
_entity_poly.entity_id
_entity_poly.type
_entity_poly.pdbx_seq_one_letter_code
_entity_poly.pdbx_strand_id
1 'polypeptide(L)'
;PPHATIQAGWLSGGAFASLVDFDSYWSGDALGEADKFTTDDLPQLEHYKTLGYFQNIPQVYADLGELVTGRKPGRQTDQERNIACNLGLAIDDLATAPLVYRRAVAKGLGTWLSL
;
A
#
# COMPACT_ATOMS: atom_id res chain seq x y z
N PRO A 1 -4.41 8.30 -14.57
CA PRO A 1 -4.00 8.68 -15.92
C PRO A 1 -4.51 7.67 -16.95
N PRO A 2 -4.72 8.07 -18.22
CA PRO A 2 -5.20 7.15 -19.26
C PRO A 2 -4.19 6.02 -19.58
N HIS A 3 -2.94 6.18 -19.17
CA HIS A 3 -1.88 5.18 -19.31
C HIS A 3 -1.04 5.13 -18.06
N ALA A 4 -0.60 3.92 -17.69
CA ALA A 4 0.32 3.72 -16.57
C ALA A 4 1.63 4.47 -16.83
N THR A 5 2.11 5.20 -15.82
CA THR A 5 3.32 6.01 -15.90
C THR A 5 4.56 5.21 -15.51
N ILE A 6 4.45 4.39 -14.47
CA ILE A 6 5.55 3.57 -13.95
C ILE A 6 5.68 2.31 -14.81
N GLN A 7 6.84 2.12 -15.40
CA GLN A 7 7.10 1.04 -16.35
C GLN A 7 8.08 0.02 -15.76
N ALA A 8 8.12 -1.18 -16.35
CA ALA A 8 9.10 -2.20 -16.02
C ALA A 8 10.54 -1.65 -16.10
N GLY A 9 11.40 -2.10 -15.21
CA GLY A 9 12.79 -1.66 -15.09
C GLY A 9 12.98 -0.39 -14.22
N TRP A 10 11.90 0.25 -13.75
CA TRP A 10 12.02 1.45 -12.91
C TRP A 10 12.22 1.10 -11.43
N LEU A 11 11.77 -0.05 -10.99
CA LEU A 11 11.95 -0.52 -9.62
C LEU A 11 13.29 -1.28 -9.51
N SER A 12 14.27 -0.64 -8.90
CA SER A 12 15.61 -1.25 -8.72
C SER A 12 15.56 -2.45 -7.78
N GLY A 13 16.53 -3.36 -7.92
CA GLY A 13 16.75 -4.42 -6.94
C GLY A 13 16.91 -3.85 -5.54
N GLY A 14 16.30 -4.48 -4.54
CA GLY A 14 16.29 -4.01 -3.15
C GLY A 14 15.30 -2.90 -2.83
N ALA A 15 14.60 -2.35 -3.83
CA ALA A 15 13.64 -1.27 -3.60
C ALA A 15 12.38 -1.74 -2.89
N PHE A 16 11.71 -0.80 -2.23
CA PHE A 16 10.36 -0.94 -1.71
C PHE A 16 9.48 0.16 -2.30
N ALA A 17 8.31 -0.21 -2.79
CA ALA A 17 7.31 0.72 -3.26
C ALA A 17 6.02 0.58 -2.43
N SER A 18 5.51 1.71 -1.95
CA SER A 18 4.22 1.80 -1.28
C SER A 18 3.26 2.53 -2.20
N LEU A 19 2.35 1.80 -2.81
CA LEU A 19 1.38 2.33 -3.75
C LEU A 19 0.20 2.91 -2.99
N VAL A 20 -0.15 4.15 -3.32
CA VAL A 20 -1.30 4.88 -2.73
C VAL A 20 -2.16 5.53 -3.81
N ASP A 21 -2.01 5.05 -5.05
CA ASP A 21 -2.63 5.61 -6.25
C ASP A 21 -3.78 4.74 -6.79
N PHE A 22 -4.22 3.76 -5.99
CA PHE A 22 -5.19 2.75 -6.39
C PHE A 22 -4.68 1.97 -7.62
N ASP A 23 -5.45 1.81 -8.68
CA ASP A 23 -5.12 1.03 -9.88
C ASP A 23 -4.81 1.95 -11.07
N SER A 24 -3.82 2.85 -10.95
CA SER A 24 -3.67 3.89 -11.98
C SER A 24 -2.27 4.16 -12.53
N TYR A 25 -1.22 4.20 -11.71
CA TYR A 25 0.10 4.65 -12.18
C TYR A 25 1.04 3.53 -12.63
N TRP A 26 0.84 2.31 -12.18
CA TRP A 26 1.76 1.20 -12.42
C TRP A 26 1.29 0.33 -13.59
N SER A 27 2.18 0.00 -14.51
CA SER A 27 1.91 -1.04 -15.50
C SER A 27 1.93 -2.43 -14.86
N GLY A 28 1.15 -3.36 -15.42
CA GLY A 28 1.16 -4.75 -14.93
C GLY A 28 2.55 -5.39 -15.00
N ASP A 29 3.33 -5.06 -16.04
CA ASP A 29 4.71 -5.55 -16.18
C ASP A 29 5.62 -5.02 -15.06
N ALA A 30 5.46 -3.73 -14.66
CA ALA A 30 6.22 -3.17 -13.54
C ALA A 30 5.82 -3.80 -12.21
N LEU A 31 4.54 -4.07 -11.98
CA LEU A 31 4.07 -4.78 -10.80
C LEU A 31 4.57 -6.23 -10.78
N GLY A 32 4.67 -6.88 -11.96
CA GLY A 32 5.19 -8.23 -12.11
C GLY A 32 6.66 -8.42 -11.74
N GLU A 33 7.44 -7.33 -11.61
CA GLU A 33 8.83 -7.38 -11.14
C GLU A 33 8.95 -7.56 -9.62
N ALA A 34 7.85 -7.48 -8.86
CA ALA A 34 7.87 -7.65 -7.43
C ALA A 34 8.16 -9.10 -7.02
N ASP A 35 9.16 -9.30 -6.18
CA ASP A 35 9.40 -10.58 -5.52
C ASP A 35 8.32 -10.88 -4.47
N LYS A 36 7.80 -9.83 -3.82
CA LYS A 36 6.63 -9.91 -2.93
C LYS A 36 5.69 -8.74 -3.20
N PHE A 37 4.51 -9.06 -3.69
CA PHE A 37 3.40 -8.13 -3.84
C PHE A 37 2.41 -8.33 -2.70
N THR A 38 2.14 -7.29 -1.93
CA THR A 38 1.29 -7.33 -0.74
C THR A 38 0.18 -6.30 -0.82
N THR A 39 -0.84 -6.46 0.00
CA THR A 39 -1.93 -5.47 0.13
C THR A 39 -2.25 -5.24 1.60
N ASP A 40 -2.94 -4.17 1.91
CA ASP A 40 -3.44 -3.86 3.24
C ASP A 40 -4.66 -4.72 3.62
N ASP A 41 -5.55 -5.04 2.66
CA ASP A 41 -6.74 -5.87 2.89
C ASP A 41 -7.03 -6.76 1.68
N LEU A 42 -6.83 -8.07 1.84
CA LEU A 42 -7.06 -9.03 0.75
C LEU A 42 -8.55 -9.15 0.35
N PRO A 43 -9.52 -9.26 1.28
CA PRO A 43 -10.94 -9.25 0.92
C PRO A 43 -11.36 -8.02 0.14
N GLN A 44 -10.88 -6.83 0.52
CA GLN A 44 -11.18 -5.59 -0.20
C GLN A 44 -10.58 -5.59 -1.61
N LEU A 45 -9.34 -6.06 -1.75
CA LEU A 45 -8.70 -6.19 -3.07
C LEU A 45 -9.49 -7.13 -3.99
N GLU A 46 -9.88 -8.30 -3.48
CA GLU A 46 -10.69 -9.25 -4.26
C GLU A 46 -12.05 -8.67 -4.64
N HIS A 47 -12.67 -7.90 -3.76
CA HIS A 47 -13.90 -7.18 -4.11
C HIS A 47 -13.68 -6.21 -5.27
N TYR A 48 -12.62 -5.40 -5.25
CA TYR A 48 -12.30 -4.48 -6.35
C TYR A 48 -12.01 -5.19 -7.67
N LYS A 49 -11.41 -6.38 -7.61
CA LYS A 49 -11.23 -7.22 -8.81
C LYS A 49 -12.56 -7.60 -9.46
N THR A 50 -13.61 -7.84 -8.69
CA THR A 50 -14.95 -8.12 -9.25
C THR A 50 -15.54 -6.91 -9.96
N LEU A 51 -15.09 -5.70 -9.61
CA LEU A 51 -15.50 -4.44 -10.23
C LEU A 51 -14.63 -4.05 -11.44
N GLY A 52 -13.66 -4.89 -11.82
CA GLY A 52 -12.80 -4.67 -12.98
C GLY A 52 -11.48 -3.93 -12.69
N TYR A 53 -11.17 -3.61 -11.42
CA TYR A 53 -9.89 -3.06 -11.03
C TYR A 53 -8.85 -4.16 -10.77
N PHE A 54 -7.57 -3.81 -10.72
CA PHE A 54 -6.46 -4.70 -10.35
C PHE A 54 -6.39 -6.00 -11.16
N GLN A 55 -6.74 -5.94 -12.45
CA GLN A 55 -6.78 -7.11 -13.33
C GLN A 55 -5.39 -7.60 -13.72
N ASN A 56 -4.38 -6.72 -13.71
CA ASN A 56 -3.03 -7.00 -14.17
C ASN A 56 -2.00 -6.93 -13.03
N ILE A 57 -2.37 -7.37 -11.85
CA ILE A 57 -1.45 -7.46 -10.70
C ILE A 57 -0.89 -8.88 -10.57
N PRO A 58 0.31 -9.06 -9.99
CA PRO A 58 0.83 -10.38 -9.66
C PRO A 58 0.02 -11.05 -8.55
N GLN A 59 0.31 -12.32 -8.31
CA GLN A 59 -0.31 -13.01 -7.18
C GLN A 59 0.05 -12.31 -5.87
N VAL A 60 -0.94 -12.03 -5.04
CA VAL A 60 -0.72 -11.45 -3.72
C VAL A 60 -0.01 -12.44 -2.83
N TYR A 61 1.15 -12.05 -2.33
CA TYR A 61 1.97 -12.86 -1.42
C TYR A 61 1.36 -12.92 -0.02
N ALA A 62 0.93 -11.79 0.51
CA ALA A 62 0.38 -11.65 1.87
C ALA A 62 -0.43 -10.36 2.01
N ASP A 63 -1.29 -10.29 3.01
CA ASP A 63 -1.73 -9.01 3.55
C ASP A 63 -0.73 -8.44 4.58
N LEU A 64 -0.82 -7.14 4.86
CA LEU A 64 0.10 -6.49 5.79
C LEU A 64 -0.03 -7.04 7.22
N GLY A 65 -1.23 -7.49 7.62
CA GLY A 65 -1.46 -8.12 8.92
C GLY A 65 -0.69 -9.43 9.08
N GLU A 66 -0.57 -10.21 8.01
CA GLU A 66 0.24 -11.45 8.01
C GLU A 66 1.73 -11.15 8.17
N LEU A 67 2.22 -10.06 7.55
CA LEU A 67 3.60 -9.63 7.68
C LEU A 67 3.91 -9.11 9.09
N VAL A 68 3.07 -8.22 9.61
CA VAL A 68 3.27 -7.58 10.92
C VAL A 68 3.21 -8.61 12.06
N THR A 69 2.35 -9.62 11.93
CA THR A 69 2.24 -10.70 12.93
C THR A 69 3.28 -11.81 12.76
N GLY A 70 4.12 -11.74 11.72
CA GLY A 70 5.14 -12.74 11.45
C GLY A 70 4.59 -14.06 10.89
N ARG A 71 3.32 -14.13 10.51
CA ARG A 71 2.73 -15.32 9.85
C ARG A 71 3.35 -15.58 8.48
N LYS A 72 3.74 -14.51 7.80
CA LYS A 72 4.51 -14.57 6.55
C LYS A 72 5.80 -13.77 6.72
N PRO A 73 6.95 -14.24 6.21
CA PRO A 73 8.18 -13.48 6.30
C PRO A 73 8.13 -12.24 5.41
N GLY A 74 8.59 -11.11 5.94
CA GLY A 74 8.82 -9.90 5.16
C GLY A 74 10.01 -10.04 4.21
N ARG A 75 10.78 -8.95 4.04
CA ARG A 75 12.02 -8.97 3.25
C ARG A 75 13.02 -9.99 3.80
N GLN A 76 13.56 -10.83 2.95
CA GLN A 76 14.52 -11.87 3.30
C GLN A 76 15.92 -11.62 2.71
N THR A 77 16.01 -10.85 1.63
CA THR A 77 17.27 -10.45 1.03
C THR A 77 17.29 -8.97 0.66
N ASP A 78 18.48 -8.39 0.58
CA ASP A 78 18.66 -6.99 0.20
C ASP A 78 18.35 -6.71 -1.28
N GLN A 79 18.15 -7.75 -2.07
CA GLN A 79 17.86 -7.62 -3.51
C GLN A 79 16.36 -7.72 -3.83
N GLU A 80 15.54 -8.20 -2.89
CA GLU A 80 14.11 -8.33 -3.14
C GLU A 80 13.45 -6.98 -3.44
N ARG A 81 12.64 -6.96 -4.50
CA ARG A 81 11.72 -5.87 -4.81
C ARG A 81 10.40 -6.15 -4.12
N ASN A 82 10.01 -5.30 -3.20
CA ASN A 82 8.77 -5.49 -2.46
C ASN A 82 7.81 -4.35 -2.77
N ILE A 83 6.56 -4.71 -3.06
CA ILE A 83 5.48 -3.75 -3.34
C ILE A 83 4.36 -3.95 -2.34
N ALA A 84 3.92 -2.87 -1.70
CA ALA A 84 2.69 -2.83 -0.92
C ALA A 84 1.65 -1.99 -1.66
N CYS A 85 0.57 -2.64 -2.11
CA CYS A 85 -0.58 -1.99 -2.73
C CYS A 85 -1.58 -1.62 -1.62
N ASN A 86 -1.62 -0.34 -1.26
CA ASN A 86 -2.49 0.16 -0.21
C ASN A 86 -3.79 0.66 -0.82
N LEU A 87 -4.90 0.05 -0.44
CA LEU A 87 -6.24 0.42 -0.87
C LEU A 87 -6.81 1.57 -0.03
N GLY A 88 -6.24 1.73 1.18
CA GLY A 88 -6.68 2.68 2.18
C GLY A 88 -7.77 2.11 3.08
N LEU A 89 -7.46 1.95 4.34
CA LEU A 89 -8.38 1.42 5.34
C LEU A 89 -8.77 2.51 6.34
N ALA A 90 -10.05 2.67 6.60
CA ALA A 90 -10.55 3.62 7.61
C ALA A 90 -9.98 3.37 9.01
N ILE A 91 -9.54 2.14 9.29
CA ILE A 91 -8.90 1.81 10.57
C ILE A 91 -7.54 2.51 10.74
N ASP A 92 -6.84 2.84 9.66
CA ASP A 92 -5.57 3.57 9.70
C ASP A 92 -5.80 5.00 10.19
N ASP A 93 -6.90 5.63 9.74
CA ASP A 93 -7.31 6.95 10.21
C ASP A 93 -7.73 6.91 11.68
N LEU A 94 -8.48 5.87 12.07
CA LEU A 94 -8.89 5.69 13.47
C LEU A 94 -7.70 5.44 14.41
N ALA A 95 -6.64 4.83 13.92
CA ALA A 95 -5.42 4.62 14.70
C ALA A 95 -4.56 5.89 14.79
N THR A 96 -4.44 6.64 13.71
CA THR A 96 -3.51 7.77 13.61
C THR A 96 -4.11 9.11 14.01
N ALA A 97 -5.32 9.44 13.56
CA ALA A 97 -5.93 10.75 13.80
C ALA A 97 -6.09 11.09 15.29
N PRO A 98 -6.58 10.19 16.18
CA PRO A 98 -6.67 10.50 17.61
C PRO A 98 -5.28 10.70 18.25
N LEU A 99 -4.25 10.02 17.77
CA LEU A 99 -2.89 10.19 18.27
C LEU A 99 -2.34 11.57 17.87
N VAL A 100 -2.51 11.94 16.60
CA VAL A 100 -2.09 13.25 16.08
C VAL A 100 -2.82 14.37 16.81
N TYR A 101 -4.15 14.25 16.96
CA TYR A 101 -4.97 15.22 17.68
C TYR A 101 -4.48 15.43 19.12
N ARG A 102 -4.33 14.36 19.90
CA ARG A 102 -3.84 14.46 21.29
C ARG A 102 -2.45 15.10 21.37
N ARG A 103 -1.54 14.76 20.45
CA ARG A 103 -0.19 15.34 20.42
C ARG A 103 -0.20 16.82 20.03
N ALA A 104 -1.07 17.21 19.09
CA ALA A 104 -1.24 18.61 18.69
C ALA A 104 -1.77 19.45 19.85
N VAL A 105 -2.83 19.00 20.51
CA VAL A 105 -3.39 19.67 21.69
C VAL A 105 -2.35 19.82 22.79
N ALA A 106 -1.62 18.76 23.13
CA ALA A 106 -0.57 18.81 24.15
C ALA A 106 0.58 19.79 23.82
N LYS A 107 0.81 20.08 22.55
CA LYS A 107 1.82 21.04 22.07
C LYS A 107 1.27 22.41 21.78
N GLY A 108 -0.02 22.65 21.97
CA GLY A 108 -0.68 23.93 21.62
C GLY A 108 -0.69 24.21 20.12
N LEU A 109 -0.67 23.18 19.27
CA LEU A 109 -0.68 23.31 17.81
C LEU A 109 -2.11 23.23 17.27
N GLY A 110 -2.34 23.99 16.19
CA GLY A 110 -3.63 24.03 15.50
C GLY A 110 -4.45 25.27 15.86
N THR A 111 -5.54 25.47 15.14
CA THR A 111 -6.48 26.59 15.33
C THR A 111 -7.88 26.04 15.48
N TRP A 112 -8.59 26.48 16.52
CA TRP A 112 -10.00 26.18 16.68
C TRP A 112 -10.82 27.04 15.71
N LEU A 113 -11.62 26.39 14.88
CA LEU A 113 -12.53 27.07 13.97
C LEU A 113 -13.94 26.98 14.57
N SER A 114 -14.68 28.11 14.49
CA SER A 114 -16.12 28.09 14.79
C SER A 114 -16.85 27.38 13.64
N LEU A 115 -17.70 26.44 13.98
CA LEU A 115 -18.62 25.80 13.04
C LEU A 115 -19.84 26.68 12.78
#